data_1931a7d8f7771e22c3a51f72487f47fe
#
_entry.id   1931a7d8f7771e22c3a51f72487f47fe
#
_cell.length_a   1.000
_cell.length_b   1.000
_cell.length_c   1.000
_cell.angle_alpha   90.00
_cell.angle_beta   90.00
_cell.angle_gamma   90.00
#
_symmetry.space_group_name_H-M   'P 1'
#
loop_
_entity.id
_entity.type
_entity.pdbx_description
1 polymer ?
#
loop_
_entity_poly.entity_id
_entity_poly.type
_entity_poly.pdbx_seq_one_letter_code
_entity_poly.pdbx_strand_id
1 'polypeptide(L)'
;MFPYIFPEDSEIKDSKIVPIFTGNYFKWDSQEVINLIEKYGWERSAERIEGDYANFEDLDCGFMPMHQYFKFIKYGYARATDHASYEIRHNRLTKKQAKEYIIEYDSEFPKKFFKEFLNYLDITEKKFFEIRDKFTNFELFETNNSLKLKKQNNNQLILKEEWYKSFDI
;
A
#
# COMPACT_ATOMS: atom_id res chain seq x y z
N MET A 1 25.63 -14.27 7.59
CA MET A 1 24.89 -13.91 6.35
C MET A 1 24.81 -15.05 5.32
N PHE A 2 25.62 -16.10 5.46
CA PHE A 2 25.66 -17.23 4.50
C PHE A 2 24.27 -17.81 4.11
N PRO A 3 23.29 -17.99 5.01
CA PRO A 3 21.96 -18.52 4.63
C PRO A 3 21.14 -17.62 3.69
N TYR A 4 21.54 -16.35 3.54
CA TYR A 4 20.82 -15.36 2.73
C TYR A 4 21.56 -15.02 1.42
N ILE A 5 22.66 -15.71 1.12
CA ILE A 5 23.34 -15.58 -0.17
C ILE A 5 22.63 -16.51 -1.15
N PHE A 6 22.19 -15.95 -2.28
CA PHE A 6 21.59 -16.75 -3.34
C PHE A 6 22.63 -17.75 -3.88
N PRO A 7 22.30 -19.03 -4.01
CA PRO A 7 23.24 -20.04 -4.48
C PRO A 7 23.63 -19.81 -5.95
N GLU A 8 24.79 -20.34 -6.34
CA GLU A 8 25.23 -20.29 -7.72
C GLU A 8 24.32 -21.13 -8.64
N ASP A 9 24.22 -20.77 -9.91
CA ASP A 9 23.36 -21.44 -10.89
C ASP A 9 23.63 -22.95 -11.01
N SER A 10 24.89 -23.37 -10.85
CA SER A 10 25.28 -24.79 -10.82
C SER A 10 24.68 -25.53 -9.63
N GLU A 11 24.74 -24.93 -8.45
CA GLU A 11 24.19 -25.52 -7.22
C GLU A 11 22.66 -25.66 -7.33
N ILE A 12 21.99 -24.66 -7.92
CA ILE A 12 20.54 -24.71 -8.16
C ILE A 12 20.18 -25.87 -9.11
N LYS A 13 20.92 -26.00 -10.22
CA LYS A 13 20.69 -27.09 -11.20
C LYS A 13 20.93 -28.46 -10.60
N ASP A 14 21.96 -28.60 -9.79
CA ASP A 14 22.33 -29.87 -9.17
C ASP A 14 21.38 -30.27 -8.03
N SER A 15 20.73 -29.30 -7.38
CA SER A 15 19.78 -29.53 -6.29
C SER A 15 18.52 -30.29 -6.70
N LYS A 16 18.16 -30.30 -7.99
CA LYS A 16 16.90 -30.87 -8.53
C LYS A 16 15.65 -30.25 -7.92
N ILE A 17 15.75 -29.07 -7.29
CA ILE A 17 14.61 -28.32 -6.76
C ILE A 17 13.94 -27.56 -7.91
N VAL A 18 12.65 -27.75 -8.06
CA VAL A 18 11.83 -27.01 -9.04
C VAL A 18 10.93 -26.04 -8.30
N PRO A 19 11.17 -24.73 -8.37
CA PRO A 19 10.24 -23.75 -7.81
C PRO A 19 8.96 -23.71 -8.62
N ILE A 20 7.82 -23.70 -7.94
CA ILE A 20 6.51 -23.59 -8.57
C ILE A 20 5.70 -22.45 -7.97
N PHE A 21 4.90 -21.78 -8.78
CA PHE A 21 3.88 -20.85 -8.32
C PHE A 21 2.61 -21.64 -7.96
N THR A 22 2.32 -21.78 -6.68
CA THR A 22 1.15 -22.53 -6.21
C THR A 22 -0.17 -21.98 -6.73
N GLY A 23 -0.26 -20.65 -6.98
CA GLY A 23 -1.42 -20.03 -7.59
C GLY A 23 -1.77 -20.48 -9.00
N ASN A 24 -0.85 -21.19 -9.71
CA ASN A 24 -1.15 -21.84 -10.99
C ASN A 24 -1.99 -23.11 -10.82
N TYR A 25 -1.98 -23.71 -9.63
CA TYR A 25 -2.64 -24.99 -9.32
C TYR A 25 -3.85 -24.79 -8.42
N PHE A 26 -3.79 -23.82 -7.51
CA PHE A 26 -4.81 -23.56 -6.51
C PHE A 26 -5.30 -22.13 -6.63
N LYS A 27 -6.60 -21.94 -6.71
CA LYS A 27 -7.20 -20.62 -6.65
C LYS A 27 -6.90 -20.00 -5.28
N TRP A 28 -6.33 -18.81 -5.29
CA TRP A 28 -6.12 -18.01 -4.08
C TRP A 28 -7.21 -16.97 -3.96
N ASP A 29 -7.91 -16.96 -2.83
CA ASP A 29 -8.87 -15.92 -2.47
C ASP A 29 -8.66 -15.54 -1.01
N SER A 30 -8.18 -14.31 -0.76
CA SER A 30 -7.88 -13.83 0.60
C SER A 30 -9.10 -13.92 1.51
N GLN A 31 -10.31 -13.65 1.00
CA GLN A 31 -11.51 -13.69 1.80
C GLN A 31 -11.89 -15.11 2.22
N GLU A 32 -11.70 -16.11 1.32
CA GLU A 32 -11.88 -17.52 1.67
C GLU A 32 -10.84 -17.97 2.70
N VAL A 33 -9.59 -17.54 2.55
CA VAL A 33 -8.52 -17.84 3.52
C VAL A 33 -8.85 -17.25 4.89
N ILE A 34 -9.26 -15.99 4.96
CA ILE A 34 -9.64 -15.33 6.21
C ILE A 34 -10.78 -16.07 6.89
N ASN A 35 -11.85 -16.39 6.16
CA ASN A 35 -12.99 -17.14 6.70
C ASN A 35 -12.59 -18.54 7.22
N LEU A 36 -11.52 -19.11 6.66
CA LEU A 36 -10.98 -20.37 7.14
C LEU A 36 -10.16 -20.19 8.43
N ILE A 37 -9.21 -19.25 8.45
CA ILE A 37 -8.27 -19.10 9.57
C ILE A 37 -8.96 -18.54 10.83
N GLU A 38 -10.03 -17.76 10.68
CA GLU A 38 -10.87 -17.33 11.81
C GLU A 38 -11.43 -18.50 12.62
N LYS A 39 -11.72 -19.64 11.97
CA LYS A 39 -12.15 -20.88 12.66
C LYS A 39 -11.04 -21.51 13.52
N TYR A 40 -9.79 -21.13 13.29
CA TYR A 40 -8.62 -21.59 14.04
C TYR A 40 -8.08 -20.55 15.02
N GLY A 41 -8.87 -19.49 15.29
CA GLY A 41 -8.55 -18.51 16.33
C GLY A 41 -7.73 -17.31 15.83
N TRP A 42 -7.58 -17.12 14.52
CA TRP A 42 -7.06 -15.86 14.00
C TRP A 42 -8.16 -14.78 14.03
N GLU A 43 -7.80 -13.57 14.39
CA GLU A 43 -8.73 -12.44 14.51
C GLU A 43 -8.29 -11.28 13.61
N ARG A 44 -9.28 -10.62 12.99
CA ARG A 44 -9.08 -9.36 12.28
C ARG A 44 -8.79 -8.24 13.28
N SER A 45 -8.19 -7.15 12.83
CA SER A 45 -8.16 -5.93 13.64
C SER A 45 -9.58 -5.40 13.87
N ALA A 46 -9.82 -4.85 15.06
CA ALA A 46 -11.09 -4.17 15.36
C ALA A 46 -11.31 -2.92 14.52
N GLU A 47 -10.21 -2.29 14.05
CA GLU A 47 -10.22 -1.09 13.23
C GLU A 47 -9.63 -1.39 11.86
N ARG A 48 -10.02 -0.62 10.83
CA ARG A 48 -9.34 -0.63 9.53
C ARG A 48 -7.89 -0.18 9.65
N ILE A 49 -7.09 -0.49 8.64
CA ILE A 49 -5.73 0.02 8.53
C ILE A 49 -5.75 1.41 7.88
N GLU A 50 -4.95 2.38 8.38
CA GLU A 50 -4.82 3.70 7.75
C GLU A 50 -4.29 3.55 6.33
N GLY A 51 -4.90 4.25 5.37
CA GLY A 51 -4.60 4.14 3.94
C GLY A 51 -5.28 2.96 3.24
N ASP A 52 -6.20 2.27 3.93
CA ASP A 52 -6.97 1.15 3.40
C ASP A 52 -8.36 1.05 4.05
N TYR A 53 -9.28 0.38 3.39
CA TYR A 53 -10.59 0.05 3.95
C TYR A 53 -10.63 -1.35 4.61
N ALA A 54 -9.59 -2.16 4.39
CA ALA A 54 -9.48 -3.49 4.99
C ALA A 54 -8.94 -3.44 6.44
N ASN A 55 -9.18 -4.51 7.19
CA ASN A 55 -8.77 -4.66 8.59
C ASN A 55 -8.09 -6.01 8.87
N PHE A 56 -7.57 -6.67 7.85
CA PHE A 56 -7.09 -8.05 7.95
C PHE A 56 -5.67 -8.26 7.43
N GLU A 57 -5.03 -7.23 6.90
CA GLU A 57 -3.65 -7.28 6.44
C GLU A 57 -2.77 -6.30 7.23
N ASP A 58 -1.45 -6.44 7.12
CA ASP A 58 -0.47 -5.54 7.74
C ASP A 58 -0.64 -5.37 9.28
N LEU A 59 -1.12 -6.40 9.96
CA LEU A 59 -1.44 -6.36 11.40
C LEU A 59 -0.21 -6.43 12.31
N ASP A 60 0.91 -6.89 11.78
CA ASP A 60 2.16 -7.16 12.49
C ASP A 60 3.15 -5.97 12.48
N CYS A 61 2.93 -4.97 11.65
CA CYS A 61 3.85 -3.84 11.51
C CYS A 61 3.12 -2.48 11.45
N GLY A 62 3.20 -1.71 12.54
CA GLY A 62 2.61 -0.37 12.62
C GLY A 62 3.17 0.66 11.62
N PHE A 63 4.27 0.35 10.92
CA PHE A 63 4.88 1.24 9.92
C PHE A 63 4.46 0.94 8.48
N MET A 64 3.72 -0.13 8.24
CA MET A 64 3.22 -0.46 6.90
C MET A 64 2.35 0.64 6.28
N PRO A 65 1.44 1.32 7.02
CA PRO A 65 0.69 2.45 6.45
C PRO A 65 1.60 3.57 5.92
N MET A 66 2.74 3.81 6.57
CA MET A 66 3.72 4.79 6.09
C MET A 66 4.39 4.34 4.79
N HIS A 67 4.72 3.04 4.66
CA HIS A 67 5.23 2.47 3.39
C HIS A 67 4.21 2.65 2.27
N GLN A 68 2.92 2.35 2.52
CA GLN A 68 1.85 2.54 1.54
C GLN A 68 1.65 4.01 1.16
N TYR A 69 1.77 4.93 2.13
CA TYR A 69 1.74 6.36 1.85
C TYR A 69 2.89 6.80 0.93
N PHE A 70 4.12 6.30 1.14
CA PHE A 70 5.24 6.57 0.23
C PHE A 70 5.04 5.96 -1.15
N LYS A 71 4.37 4.81 -1.26
CA LYS A 71 3.94 4.24 -2.54
C LYS A 71 2.97 5.20 -3.25
N PHE A 72 1.96 5.71 -2.52
CA PHE A 72 1.01 6.68 -3.05
C PHE A 72 1.69 7.93 -3.61
N ILE A 73 2.57 8.58 -2.86
CA ILE A 73 3.20 9.83 -3.32
C ILE A 73 4.16 9.65 -4.49
N LYS A 74 4.66 8.42 -4.72
CA LYS A 74 5.52 8.08 -5.87
C LYS A 74 4.72 7.69 -7.11
N TYR A 75 3.68 6.91 -6.94
CA TYR A 75 2.98 6.24 -8.04
C TYR A 75 1.53 6.67 -8.22
N GLY A 76 0.97 7.44 -7.31
CA GLY A 76 -0.42 7.92 -7.34
C GLY A 76 -1.46 6.91 -6.83
N TYR A 77 -1.04 5.74 -6.38
CA TYR A 77 -1.93 4.71 -5.83
C TYR A 77 -1.28 3.98 -4.64
N ALA A 78 -2.10 3.40 -3.77
CA ALA A 78 -1.64 2.68 -2.60
C ALA A 78 -2.44 1.39 -2.34
N ARG A 79 -2.60 1.02 -1.09
CA ARG A 79 -3.15 -0.27 -0.71
C ARG A 79 -4.64 -0.42 -1.04
N ALA A 80 -5.44 0.64 -0.87
CA ALA A 80 -6.85 0.60 -1.23
C ALA A 80 -7.07 0.32 -2.73
N THR A 81 -6.21 0.84 -3.61
CA THR A 81 -6.23 0.49 -5.05
C THR A 81 -5.92 -0.99 -5.27
N ASP A 82 -4.91 -1.56 -4.60
CA ASP A 82 -4.56 -2.99 -4.74
C ASP A 82 -5.75 -3.87 -4.33
N HIS A 83 -6.33 -3.61 -3.15
CA HIS A 83 -7.51 -4.33 -2.66
C HIS A 83 -8.73 -4.15 -3.56
N ALA A 84 -9.04 -2.93 -3.95
CA ALA A 84 -10.17 -2.67 -4.83
C ALA A 84 -10.05 -3.40 -6.19
N SER A 85 -8.84 -3.42 -6.77
CA SER A 85 -8.55 -4.18 -7.99
C SER A 85 -8.76 -5.69 -7.79
N TYR A 86 -8.37 -6.20 -6.64
CA TYR A 86 -8.57 -7.61 -6.28
C TYR A 86 -10.07 -7.93 -6.13
N GLU A 87 -10.81 -7.10 -5.40
CA GLU A 87 -12.24 -7.27 -5.18
C GLU A 87 -13.08 -7.15 -6.47
N ILE A 88 -12.68 -6.26 -7.40
CA ILE A 88 -13.30 -6.20 -8.73
C ILE A 88 -13.10 -7.52 -9.49
N ARG A 89 -11.89 -8.08 -9.51
CA ARG A 89 -11.61 -9.36 -10.19
C ARG A 89 -12.38 -10.54 -9.61
N HIS A 90 -12.79 -10.45 -8.35
CA HIS A 90 -13.62 -11.45 -7.67
C HIS A 90 -15.12 -11.10 -7.69
N ASN A 91 -15.54 -10.07 -8.46
CA ASN A 91 -16.92 -9.61 -8.58
C ASN A 91 -17.57 -9.20 -7.23
N ARG A 92 -16.78 -8.75 -6.27
CA ARG A 92 -17.26 -8.28 -4.96
C ARG A 92 -17.41 -6.76 -4.89
N LEU A 93 -16.71 -6.02 -5.77
CA LEU A 93 -16.87 -4.58 -5.94
C LEU A 93 -17.15 -4.23 -7.40
N THR A 94 -17.98 -3.21 -7.61
CA THR A 94 -18.10 -2.52 -8.89
C THR A 94 -16.97 -1.50 -9.04
N LYS A 95 -16.61 -1.13 -10.28
CA LYS A 95 -15.61 -0.06 -10.54
C LYS A 95 -15.99 1.25 -9.83
N LYS A 96 -17.29 1.59 -9.76
CA LYS A 96 -17.76 2.80 -9.09
C LYS A 96 -17.46 2.78 -7.58
N GLN A 97 -17.81 1.70 -6.90
CA GLN A 97 -17.51 1.54 -5.46
C GLN A 97 -16.01 1.54 -5.19
N ALA A 98 -15.23 0.85 -6.05
CA ALA A 98 -13.79 0.83 -5.94
C ALA A 98 -13.19 2.24 -6.05
N LYS A 99 -13.66 3.06 -6.99
CA LYS A 99 -13.23 4.46 -7.15
C LYS A 99 -13.50 5.29 -5.89
N GLU A 100 -14.67 5.12 -5.26
CA GLU A 100 -15.02 5.80 -4.00
C GLU A 100 -14.01 5.44 -2.89
N TYR A 101 -13.69 4.16 -2.71
CA TYR A 101 -12.70 3.71 -1.73
C TYR A 101 -11.28 4.22 -2.02
N ILE A 102 -10.85 4.17 -3.28
CA ILE A 102 -9.52 4.65 -3.69
C ILE A 102 -9.36 6.14 -3.37
N ILE A 103 -10.37 6.96 -3.70
CA ILE A 103 -10.35 8.40 -3.43
C ILE A 103 -10.31 8.68 -1.93
N GLU A 104 -11.05 7.91 -1.14
CA GLU A 104 -11.14 8.10 0.31
C GLU A 104 -9.87 7.68 1.04
N TYR A 105 -9.28 6.52 0.68
CA TYR A 105 -8.26 5.89 1.50
C TYR A 105 -6.83 6.00 0.97
N ASP A 106 -6.56 5.90 -0.33
CA ASP A 106 -5.19 5.88 -0.86
C ASP A 106 -4.36 7.10 -0.47
N SER A 107 -4.99 8.27 -0.36
CA SER A 107 -4.32 9.52 -0.02
C SER A 107 -4.20 9.79 1.48
N GLU A 108 -4.73 8.90 2.32
CA GLU A 108 -4.75 9.10 3.77
C GLU A 108 -3.33 9.12 4.34
N PHE A 109 -3.03 10.17 5.12
CA PHE A 109 -1.76 10.25 5.83
C PHE A 109 -1.84 9.43 7.11
N PRO A 110 -0.94 8.44 7.33
CA PRO A 110 -0.96 7.60 8.51
C PRO A 110 -0.49 8.37 9.75
N LYS A 111 -1.35 8.48 10.76
CA LYS A 111 -1.11 9.27 11.98
C LYS A 111 -0.85 8.39 13.20
N LYS A 112 -1.44 7.20 13.24
CA LYS A 112 -1.47 6.34 14.44
C LYS A 112 -0.08 6.07 15.01
N PHE A 113 0.89 5.73 14.15
CA PHE A 113 2.27 5.42 14.54
C PHE A 113 3.28 6.44 14.01
N PHE A 114 2.85 7.64 13.62
CA PHE A 114 3.74 8.63 12.99
C PHE A 114 4.83 9.10 13.94
N LYS A 115 4.52 9.34 15.23
CA LYS A 115 5.49 9.77 16.23
C LYS A 115 6.56 8.69 16.49
N GLU A 116 6.13 7.44 16.62
CA GLU A 116 7.01 6.28 16.78
C GLU A 116 7.91 6.10 15.56
N PHE A 117 7.37 6.30 14.35
CA PHE A 117 8.11 6.26 13.11
C PHE A 117 9.21 7.35 13.05
N LEU A 118 8.90 8.60 13.45
CA LEU A 118 9.89 9.67 13.54
C LEU A 118 11.00 9.35 14.54
N ASN A 119 10.63 8.83 15.70
CA ASN A 119 11.58 8.42 16.74
C ASN A 119 12.49 7.28 16.25
N TYR A 120 11.92 6.29 15.54
CA TYR A 120 12.70 5.17 14.98
C TYR A 120 13.75 5.65 13.96
N LEU A 121 13.42 6.65 13.15
CA LEU A 121 14.34 7.23 12.16
C LEU A 121 15.26 8.32 12.73
N ASP A 122 15.06 8.72 13.97
CA ASP A 122 15.76 9.86 14.60
C ASP A 122 15.69 11.16 13.78
N ILE A 123 14.49 11.49 13.31
CA ILE A 123 14.25 12.71 12.52
C ILE A 123 13.10 13.53 13.10
N THR A 124 13.15 14.83 12.83
CA THR A 124 12.06 15.75 13.17
C THR A 124 10.91 15.65 12.14
N GLU A 125 9.71 16.02 12.54
CA GLU A 125 8.55 16.12 11.67
C GLU A 125 8.82 17.04 10.46
N LYS A 126 9.47 18.20 10.68
CA LYS A 126 9.90 19.10 9.61
C LYS A 126 10.78 18.39 8.58
N LYS A 127 11.77 17.61 9.07
CA LYS A 127 12.67 16.85 8.21
C LYS A 127 11.95 15.77 7.42
N PHE A 128 10.98 15.09 8.06
CA PHE A 128 10.13 14.11 7.39
C PHE A 128 9.37 14.74 6.20
N PHE A 129 8.70 15.89 6.40
CA PHE A 129 7.96 16.53 5.33
C PHE A 129 8.86 17.08 4.22
N GLU A 130 10.09 17.51 4.51
CA GLU A 130 11.08 17.87 3.50
C GLU A 130 11.47 16.63 2.64
N ILE A 131 11.66 15.47 3.27
CA ILE A 131 11.96 14.22 2.57
C ILE A 131 10.76 13.77 1.74
N ARG A 132 9.57 13.75 2.33
CA ARG A 132 8.32 13.40 1.65
C ARG A 132 8.15 14.22 0.36
N ASP A 133 8.31 15.54 0.45
CA ASP A 133 8.13 16.42 -0.70
C ASP A 133 9.16 16.11 -1.81
N LYS A 134 10.40 15.72 -1.47
CA LYS A 134 11.40 15.28 -2.43
C LYS A 134 11.07 13.96 -3.13
N PHE A 135 10.40 13.05 -2.43
CA PHE A 135 10.01 11.75 -2.97
C PHE A 135 8.69 11.78 -3.74
N THR A 136 7.93 12.89 -3.65
CA THR A 136 6.66 13.03 -4.34
C THR A 136 6.87 13.19 -5.85
N ASN A 137 6.11 12.46 -6.64
CA ASN A 137 6.12 12.57 -8.09
C ASN A 137 5.34 13.82 -8.54
N PHE A 138 6.05 14.88 -8.94
CA PHE A 138 5.48 16.15 -9.37
C PHE A 138 4.64 16.05 -10.65
N GLU A 139 4.76 14.99 -11.42
CA GLU A 139 3.92 14.77 -12.59
C GLU A 139 2.49 14.39 -12.22
N LEU A 140 2.32 13.72 -11.06
CA LEU A 140 1.02 13.23 -10.58
C LEU A 140 0.31 14.21 -9.67
N PHE A 141 1.05 15.02 -8.92
CA PHE A 141 0.49 15.90 -7.89
C PHE A 141 0.45 17.36 -8.34
N GLU A 142 -0.56 18.09 -7.86
CA GLU A 142 -0.71 19.51 -8.19
C GLU A 142 0.42 20.36 -7.59
N THR A 143 0.88 21.32 -8.38
CA THR A 143 1.85 22.32 -7.97
C THR A 143 1.29 23.73 -8.14
N ASN A 144 1.82 24.68 -7.38
CA ASN A 144 1.56 26.11 -7.59
C ASN A 144 2.49 26.69 -8.68
N ASN A 145 2.32 27.97 -8.99
CA ASN A 145 3.12 28.68 -10.01
C ASN A 145 4.63 28.68 -9.73
N SER A 146 5.06 28.37 -8.51
CA SER A 146 6.47 28.26 -8.11
C SER A 146 6.95 26.81 -8.06
N LEU A 147 6.24 25.88 -8.70
CA LEU A 147 6.50 24.42 -8.73
C LEU A 147 6.58 23.78 -7.33
N LYS A 148 5.92 24.37 -6.32
CA LYS A 148 5.78 23.77 -5.01
C LYS A 148 4.48 22.97 -4.94
N LEU A 149 4.54 21.79 -4.32
CA LEU A 149 3.37 20.92 -4.13
C LEU A 149 2.23 21.65 -3.43
N LYS A 150 1.05 21.59 -4.00
CA LYS A 150 -0.17 22.07 -3.34
C LYS A 150 -0.59 21.07 -2.26
N LYS A 151 -1.03 21.61 -1.14
CA LYS A 151 -1.43 20.85 0.05
C LYS A 151 -2.75 21.39 0.57
N GLN A 152 -3.58 20.48 1.08
CA GLN A 152 -4.74 20.84 1.90
C GLN A 152 -4.29 21.34 3.28
N ASN A 153 -5.23 21.85 4.06
CA ASN A 153 -4.96 22.39 5.40
C ASN A 153 -4.31 21.39 6.36
N ASN A 154 -4.49 20.10 6.13
CA ASN A 154 -3.92 18.98 6.91
C ASN A 154 -2.60 18.45 6.34
N ASN A 155 -1.90 19.18 5.51
CA ASN A 155 -0.68 18.76 4.78
C ASN A 155 -0.87 17.62 3.76
N GLN A 156 -2.10 17.20 3.47
CA GLN A 156 -2.39 16.20 2.46
C GLN A 156 -2.07 16.74 1.06
N LEU A 157 -1.39 15.95 0.24
CA LEU A 157 -1.06 16.28 -1.14
C LEU A 157 -2.30 16.17 -2.03
N ILE A 158 -2.38 17.04 -3.04
CA ILE A 158 -3.50 17.07 -3.99
C ILE A 158 -3.08 16.37 -5.27
N LEU A 159 -3.67 15.22 -5.55
CA LEU A 159 -3.48 14.49 -6.79
C LEU A 159 -4.20 15.22 -7.93
N LYS A 160 -3.61 15.25 -9.13
CA LYS A 160 -4.21 15.90 -10.30
C LYS A 160 -5.50 15.19 -10.70
N GLU A 161 -6.51 15.96 -11.10
CA GLU A 161 -7.82 15.44 -11.48
C GLU A 161 -7.76 14.44 -12.65
N GLU A 162 -6.83 14.64 -13.58
CA GLU A 162 -6.61 13.77 -14.75
C GLU A 162 -6.28 12.33 -14.34
N TRP A 163 -5.62 12.15 -13.18
CA TRP A 163 -5.32 10.84 -12.65
C TRP A 163 -6.59 10.06 -12.29
N TYR A 164 -7.53 10.71 -11.63
CA TYR A 164 -8.80 10.08 -11.28
C TYR A 164 -9.69 9.76 -12.50
N LYS A 165 -9.57 10.54 -13.58
CA LYS A 165 -10.26 10.27 -14.85
C LYS A 165 -9.77 9.00 -15.53
N SER A 166 -8.54 8.58 -15.28
CA SER A 166 -8.01 7.32 -15.82
C SER A 166 -8.72 6.06 -15.29
N PHE A 167 -9.47 6.18 -14.19
CA PHE A 167 -10.30 5.10 -13.66
C PHE A 167 -11.72 5.02 -14.30
N ASP A 168 -12.08 5.96 -15.15
CA ASP A 168 -13.41 6.02 -15.78
C ASP A 168 -13.50 5.19 -17.08
N ILE A 169 -12.48 4.35 -17.42
CA ILE A 169 -12.39 3.51 -18.62
C ILE A 169 -13.22 2.23 -18.46
#